data_e73974d371055b1a2ce656a51460dff7
#
_entry.id   e73974d371055b1a2ce656a51460dff7
#
_cell.length_a   1.000
_cell.length_b   1.000
_cell.length_c   1.000
_cell.angle_alpha   90.00
_cell.angle_beta   90.00
_cell.angle_gamma   90.00
#
_symmetry.space_group_name_H-M   'P 1'
#
loop_
_entity.id
_entity.type
_entity.pdbx_description
1 polymer ?
#
loop_
_entity_poly.entity_id
_entity_poly.type
_entity_poly.pdbx_seq_one_letter_code
_entity_poly.pdbx_strand_id
1 'polypeptide(L)'
;MSGPIVEDVTLADLKKGLADGSILLVDVREQIEWDAGHIPGAIFNPLSIFDPAALPPAAPGKRVVLHCRSGRRSIDALDAAQTFGREDVRAHFGGGMLEWVAAGEPVE
;
A
#
# COMPACT_ATOMS: atom_id res chain seq x y z
N MET A 1 6.81 14.93 19.41
CA MET A 1 6.91 13.60 18.81
C MET A 1 6.29 13.58 17.43
N SER A 2 7.02 13.14 16.47
CA SER A 2 6.52 13.09 15.09
C SER A 2 5.88 11.73 14.80
N GLY A 3 4.87 11.73 13.93
CA GLY A 3 4.29 10.51 13.43
C GLY A 3 5.18 9.87 12.35
N PRO A 4 4.65 8.89 11.62
CA PRO A 4 5.41 8.23 10.56
C PRO A 4 5.73 9.20 9.42
N ILE A 5 6.77 8.88 8.66
CA ILE A 5 7.03 9.55 7.40
C ILE A 5 6.01 9.01 6.39
N VAL A 6 5.33 9.92 5.68
CA VAL A 6 4.29 9.56 4.72
C VAL A 6 4.59 10.26 3.40
N GLU A 7 4.85 9.47 2.38
CA GLU A 7 5.02 9.94 0.99
C GLU A 7 3.80 9.48 0.20
N ASP A 8 3.07 10.42 -0.39
CA ASP A 8 1.88 10.07 -1.15
C ASP A 8 2.21 9.77 -2.60
N VAL A 9 1.73 8.63 -3.08
CA VAL A 9 1.89 8.21 -4.47
C VAL A 9 0.61 8.53 -5.22
N THR A 10 0.73 9.22 -6.34
CA THR A 10 -0.43 9.54 -7.19
C THR A 10 -0.93 8.31 -7.93
N LEU A 11 -2.17 8.34 -8.40
CA LEU A 11 -2.72 7.27 -9.23
C LEU A 11 -1.86 7.04 -10.47
N ALA A 12 -1.40 8.09 -11.13
CA ALA A 12 -0.57 7.97 -12.33
C ALA A 12 0.74 7.25 -12.03
N ASP A 13 1.41 7.62 -10.94
CA ASP A 13 2.66 6.99 -10.54
C ASP A 13 2.45 5.55 -10.09
N LEU A 14 1.35 5.26 -9.41
CA LEU A 14 1.00 3.90 -9.02
C LEU A 14 0.81 3.01 -10.25
N LYS A 15 0.04 3.47 -11.22
CA LYS A 15 -0.20 2.72 -12.46
C LYS A 15 1.09 2.45 -13.21
N LYS A 16 1.95 3.45 -13.31
CA LYS A 16 3.26 3.30 -13.96
C LYS A 16 4.13 2.29 -13.22
N GLY A 17 4.20 2.39 -11.92
CA GLY A 17 5.03 1.50 -11.10
C GLY A 17 4.52 0.07 -11.08
N LEU A 18 3.21 -0.14 -11.14
CA LEU A 18 2.63 -1.49 -11.27
C LEU A 18 2.95 -2.08 -12.65
N ALA A 19 2.89 -1.26 -13.69
CA ALA A 19 3.13 -1.72 -15.06
C ALA A 19 4.60 -2.09 -15.30
N ASP A 20 5.55 -1.33 -14.75
CA ASP A 20 6.98 -1.57 -14.95
C ASP A 20 7.62 -2.41 -13.84
N GLY A 21 6.84 -2.78 -12.82
CA GLY A 21 7.31 -3.61 -11.71
C GLY A 21 8.15 -2.86 -10.67
N SER A 22 8.21 -1.52 -10.73
CA SER A 22 8.97 -0.74 -9.77
C SER A 22 8.23 -0.51 -8.45
N ILE A 23 6.91 -0.73 -8.41
CA ILE A 23 6.11 -0.63 -7.20
C ILE A 23 5.63 -2.02 -6.77
N LEU A 24 5.85 -2.33 -5.49
CA LEU A 24 5.32 -3.49 -4.81
C LEU A 24 4.17 -3.00 -3.93
N LEU A 25 2.93 -3.25 -4.35
CA LEU A 25 1.74 -2.72 -3.69
C LEU A 25 1.24 -3.69 -2.62
N VAL A 26 0.94 -3.15 -1.43
CA VAL A 26 0.43 -3.93 -0.30
C VAL A 26 -0.92 -3.35 0.11
N ASP A 27 -1.94 -4.19 0.12
CA ASP A 27 -3.30 -3.85 0.54
C ASP A 27 -3.45 -4.16 2.03
N VAL A 28 -3.69 -3.12 2.85
CA VAL A 28 -3.84 -3.27 4.30
C VAL A 28 -5.30 -3.24 4.76
N ARG A 29 -6.24 -3.37 3.81
CA ARG A 29 -7.67 -3.51 4.14
C ARG A 29 -7.92 -4.87 4.78
N GLU A 30 -9.15 -5.11 5.25
CA GLU A 30 -9.49 -6.38 5.87
C GLU A 30 -9.92 -7.43 4.84
N GLN A 31 -9.98 -8.68 5.28
CA GLN A 31 -10.25 -9.84 4.41
C GLN A 31 -11.55 -9.66 3.61
N ILE A 32 -12.61 -9.18 4.24
CA ILE A 32 -13.91 -9.01 3.58
C ILE A 32 -13.82 -7.99 2.43
N GLU A 33 -13.00 -6.95 2.59
CA GLU A 33 -12.79 -5.96 1.54
C GLU A 33 -11.96 -6.55 0.39
N TRP A 34 -10.91 -7.29 0.73
CA TRP A 34 -10.07 -7.97 -0.26
C TRP A 34 -10.89 -8.96 -1.09
N ASP A 35 -11.73 -9.75 -0.43
CA ASP A 35 -12.56 -10.76 -1.11
C ASP A 35 -13.58 -10.12 -2.06
N ALA A 36 -14.05 -8.92 -1.73
CA ALA A 36 -15.00 -8.18 -2.57
C ALA A 36 -14.34 -7.57 -3.82
N GLY A 37 -13.03 -7.48 -3.84
CA GLY A 37 -12.28 -6.96 -4.97
C GLY A 37 -10.99 -6.29 -4.52
N HIS A 38 -9.91 -6.50 -5.25
CA HIS A 38 -8.60 -5.92 -4.93
C HIS A 38 -7.85 -5.57 -6.21
N ILE A 39 -6.83 -4.73 -6.06
CA ILE A 39 -6.00 -4.30 -7.19
C ILE A 39 -5.15 -5.49 -7.66
N PRO A 40 -5.15 -5.81 -8.97
CA PRO A 40 -4.34 -6.92 -9.48
C PRO A 40 -2.85 -6.77 -9.11
N GLY A 41 -2.26 -7.85 -8.62
CA GLY A 41 -0.86 -7.89 -8.23
C GLY A 41 -0.58 -7.40 -6.82
N ALA A 42 -1.58 -6.90 -6.09
CA ALA A 42 -1.37 -6.45 -4.71
C ALA A 42 -1.12 -7.63 -3.77
N ILE A 43 -0.28 -7.38 -2.76
CA ILE A 43 -0.01 -8.33 -1.69
C ILE A 43 -0.95 -7.98 -0.53
N PHE A 44 -1.58 -8.99 0.07
CA PHE A 44 -2.52 -8.77 1.17
C PHE A 44 -1.81 -8.85 2.52
N ASN A 45 -1.98 -7.80 3.34
CA ASN A 45 -1.43 -7.75 4.70
C ASN A 45 -2.33 -6.85 5.55
N PRO A 46 -3.45 -7.39 6.08
CA PRO A 46 -4.48 -6.57 6.71
C PRO A 46 -4.03 -5.92 8.01
N LEU A 47 -4.47 -4.69 8.24
CA LEU A 47 -4.03 -3.90 9.39
C LEU A 47 -4.30 -4.57 10.73
N SER A 48 -5.43 -5.26 10.88
CA SER A 48 -5.82 -5.91 12.14
C SER A 48 -4.83 -6.97 12.63
N ILE A 49 -4.09 -7.57 11.69
CA ILE A 49 -3.04 -8.56 11.98
C ILE A 49 -1.77 -8.22 11.20
N PHE A 50 -1.50 -6.93 11.05
CA PHE A 50 -0.42 -6.45 10.21
C PHE A 50 0.93 -7.05 10.64
N ASP A 51 1.62 -7.65 9.66
CA ASP A 51 2.92 -8.27 9.88
C ASP A 51 3.98 -7.50 9.08
N PRO A 52 4.72 -6.58 9.72
CA PRO A 52 5.78 -5.85 9.03
C PRO A 52 6.89 -6.74 8.48
N ALA A 53 7.12 -7.91 9.12
CA ALA A 53 8.15 -8.86 8.67
C ALA A 53 7.77 -9.52 7.33
N ALA A 54 6.49 -9.54 7.00
CA ALA A 54 6.00 -10.13 5.74
C ALA A 54 6.03 -9.13 4.57
N LEU A 55 6.37 -7.85 4.82
CA LEU A 55 6.48 -6.89 3.73
C LEU A 55 7.62 -7.27 2.81
N PRO A 56 7.44 -7.11 1.48
CA PRO A 56 8.51 -7.46 0.54
C PRO A 56 9.74 -6.57 0.76
N PRO A 57 10.93 -7.09 0.46
CA PRO A 57 12.15 -6.27 0.53
C PRO A 57 12.13 -5.21 -0.56
N ALA A 58 12.60 -4.01 -0.24
CA ALA A 58 12.76 -2.94 -1.21
C ALA A 58 14.12 -3.10 -1.91
N ALA A 59 14.16 -3.97 -2.91
CA ALA A 59 15.37 -4.14 -3.72
C ALA A 59 15.64 -2.85 -4.52
N PRO A 60 16.86 -2.65 -5.02
CA PRO A 60 17.18 -1.47 -5.83
C PRO A 60 16.19 -1.31 -7.00
N GLY A 61 15.66 -0.10 -7.16
CA GLY A 61 14.67 0.19 -8.18
C GLY A 61 13.24 -0.24 -7.83
N LYS A 62 13.03 -0.77 -6.62
CA LYS A 62 11.71 -1.20 -6.14
C LYS A 62 11.28 -0.34 -4.97
N ARG A 63 9.98 -0.12 -4.86
CA ARG A 63 9.39 0.72 -3.82
C ARG A 63 8.15 0.02 -3.28
N VAL A 64 8.10 -0.17 -1.96
CA VAL A 64 6.92 -0.72 -1.29
C VAL A 64 5.92 0.41 -1.08
N VAL A 65 4.67 0.22 -1.53
CA VAL A 65 3.60 1.19 -1.39
C VAL A 65 2.42 0.51 -0.72
N LEU A 66 1.93 1.09 0.37
CA LEU A 66 0.77 0.57 1.09
C LEU A 66 -0.49 1.29 0.61
N HIS A 67 -1.63 0.62 0.64
CA HIS A 67 -2.90 1.30 0.41
C HIS A 67 -4.02 0.68 1.24
N CYS A 68 -5.07 1.46 1.45
CA CYS A 68 -6.31 1.00 2.05
C CYS A 68 -7.49 1.54 1.22
N ARG A 69 -8.63 1.79 1.85
CA ARG A 69 -9.79 2.32 1.14
C ARG A 69 -9.66 3.81 0.82
N SER A 70 -9.25 4.63 1.81
CA SER A 70 -9.27 6.09 1.72
C SER A 70 -8.03 6.79 2.31
N GLY A 71 -6.96 6.05 2.57
CA GLY A 71 -5.68 6.63 2.97
C GLY A 71 -5.43 6.72 4.47
N ARG A 72 -6.37 6.33 5.33
CA ARG A 72 -6.20 6.44 6.78
C ARG A 72 -5.49 5.24 7.39
N ARG A 73 -5.98 4.04 7.12
CA ARG A 73 -5.38 2.80 7.66
C ARG A 73 -3.98 2.56 7.12
N SER A 74 -3.71 3.00 5.89
CA SER A 74 -2.37 2.87 5.31
C SER A 74 -1.34 3.70 6.06
N ILE A 75 -1.71 4.86 6.61
CA ILE A 75 -0.82 5.66 7.44
C ILE A 75 -0.50 4.91 8.74
N ASP A 76 -1.49 4.28 9.37
CA ASP A 76 -1.27 3.48 10.58
C ASP A 76 -0.35 2.30 10.28
N ALA A 77 -0.49 1.68 9.11
CA ALA A 77 0.39 0.59 8.68
C ALA A 77 1.82 1.08 8.43
N LEU A 78 1.99 2.28 7.85
CA LEU A 78 3.32 2.89 7.70
C LEU A 78 3.97 3.10 9.06
N ASP A 79 3.22 3.58 10.04
CA ASP A 79 3.72 3.78 11.39
C ASP A 79 4.19 2.45 11.99
N ALA A 80 3.39 1.40 11.88
CA ALA A 80 3.75 0.08 12.37
C ALA A 80 5.00 -0.47 11.68
N ALA A 81 5.10 -0.31 10.36
CA ALA A 81 6.26 -0.79 9.61
C ALA A 81 7.55 -0.07 10.03
N GLN A 82 7.48 1.25 10.12
CA GLN A 82 8.65 2.06 10.50
C GLN A 82 9.08 1.79 11.95
N THR A 83 8.12 1.63 12.85
CA THR A 83 8.39 1.29 14.26
C THR A 83 9.05 -0.07 14.38
N PHE A 84 8.67 -1.02 13.54
CA PHE A 84 9.28 -2.36 13.50
C PHE A 84 10.73 -2.34 12.98
N GLY A 85 11.12 -1.30 12.23
CA GLY A 85 12.46 -1.17 11.66
C GLY A 85 12.48 -1.10 10.13
N ARG A 86 11.33 -1.18 9.46
CA ARG A 86 11.24 -1.01 8.02
C ARG A 86 11.10 0.47 7.68
N GLU A 87 12.16 1.23 7.92
CA GLU A 87 12.20 2.69 7.68
C GLU A 87 12.18 3.03 6.19
N ASP A 88 12.44 2.06 5.34
CA ASP A 88 12.33 2.17 3.88
C ASP A 88 10.88 2.20 3.40
N VAL A 89 9.92 1.71 4.22
CA VAL A 89 8.50 1.68 3.87
C VAL A 89 7.88 3.00 4.33
N ARG A 90 7.76 3.94 3.39
CA ARG A 90 7.38 5.33 3.66
C ARG A 90 6.24 5.82 2.79
N ALA A 91 5.85 5.04 1.79
CA ALA A 91 4.92 5.48 0.76
C ALA A 91 3.57 4.80 0.88
N HIS A 92 2.51 5.57 0.63
CA HIS A 92 1.19 4.99 0.46
C HIS A 92 0.48 5.64 -0.73
N PHE A 93 -0.47 4.91 -1.31
CA PHE A 93 -1.40 5.46 -2.28
C PHE A 93 -2.61 6.01 -1.51
N GLY A 94 -2.57 7.31 -1.21
CA GLY A 94 -3.54 7.96 -0.32
C GLY A 94 -4.96 7.99 -0.87
N GLY A 95 -5.14 8.03 -2.19
CA GLY A 95 -6.47 7.95 -2.80
C GLY A 95 -7.14 6.61 -2.56
N GLY A 96 -6.36 5.56 -2.39
CA GLY A 96 -6.83 4.24 -2.00
C GLY A 96 -7.78 3.61 -3.01
N MET A 97 -8.47 2.58 -2.54
CA MET A 97 -9.41 1.84 -3.38
C MET A 97 -10.52 2.72 -3.95
N LEU A 98 -10.92 3.76 -3.20
CA LEU A 98 -11.95 4.68 -3.69
C LEU A 98 -11.53 5.38 -4.98
N GLU A 99 -10.32 5.91 -5.02
CA GLU A 99 -9.81 6.58 -6.22
C GLU A 99 -9.59 5.59 -7.37
N TRP A 100 -9.05 4.43 -7.05
CA TRP A 100 -8.79 3.37 -8.03
C TRP A 100 -10.06 2.97 -8.77
N VAL A 101 -11.12 2.69 -8.02
CA VAL A 101 -12.42 2.28 -8.58
C VAL A 101 -13.08 3.43 -9.32
N ALA A 102 -13.02 4.66 -8.77
CA ALA A 102 -13.62 5.83 -9.40
C ALA A 102 -12.97 6.14 -10.76
N ALA A 103 -11.71 5.79 -10.93
CA ALA A 103 -10.99 5.95 -12.20
C ALA A 103 -11.27 4.83 -13.19
N GLY A 104 -12.06 3.82 -12.82
CA GLY A 104 -12.39 2.71 -13.70
C GLY A 104 -11.26 1.70 -13.87
N GLU A 105 -10.30 1.67 -12.94
CA GLU A 105 -9.16 0.77 -13.03
C GLU A 105 -9.55 -0.67 -12.70
N PRO A 106 -8.79 -1.68 -13.19
CA PRO A 106 -9.19 -3.09 -13.04
C PRO A 106 -9.15 -3.56 -11.59
N VAL A 107 -10.09 -4.44 -11.26
CA VAL A 107 -10.23 -5.08 -9.95
C VAL A 107 -10.41 -6.58 -10.18
N GLU A 108 -9.73 -7.40 -9.39
CA GLU A 108 -9.93 -8.85 -9.44
C GLU A 108 -10.44 -9.45 -8.13
#